data_a83861de05ed45a8e57122190cce1a01
#
_entry.id   a83861de05ed45a8e57122190cce1a01
#
_cell.length_a   1.000
_cell.length_b   1.000
_cell.length_c   1.000
_cell.angle_alpha   90.00
_cell.angle_beta   90.00
_cell.angle_gamma   90.00
#
_symmetry.space_group_name_H-M   'P 1'
#
loop_
_entity.id
_entity.type
_entity.pdbx_description
1 polymer ?
#
loop_
_entity_poly.entity_id
_entity_poly.type
_entity_poly.pdbx_seq_one_letter_code
_entity_poly.pdbx_strand_id
1 'polypeptide(L)'
;THKNLNYKAFSKDGFLNDLASCKAVMATAGFTLMTESFYLRKPYLALPMRGQFEQEINGFLLARLKYGVNIRRPTSEAIGHFLYRIPDFAENLKGYKAQGNAAIKKRLSELLVDNGALARDFHTKRMRLIP
;
A
#
# COMPACT_ATOMS: atom_id res chain seq x y z
N THR A 1 -13.47 9.67 -28.74
CA THR A 1 -13.86 8.68 -27.70
C THR A 1 -13.30 7.33 -28.10
N HIS A 2 -12.26 6.87 -27.40
CA HIS A 2 -11.76 5.52 -27.61
C HIS A 2 -12.76 4.54 -27.00
N LYS A 3 -13.23 3.55 -27.77
CA LYS A 3 -14.29 2.61 -27.36
C LYS A 3 -14.02 1.86 -26.04
N ASN A 4 -12.78 1.85 -25.56
CA ASN A 4 -12.35 1.08 -24.39
C ASN A 4 -11.94 1.95 -23.19
N LEU A 5 -12.12 3.30 -23.26
CA LEU A 5 -11.76 4.21 -22.21
C LEU A 5 -13.00 4.90 -21.64
N ASN A 6 -13.23 4.71 -20.36
CA ASN A 6 -14.29 5.38 -19.61
C ASN A 6 -13.65 6.36 -18.63
N TYR A 7 -13.85 7.66 -18.85
CA TYR A 7 -13.42 8.69 -17.93
C TYR A 7 -14.56 9.00 -16.95
N LYS A 8 -14.25 8.98 -15.67
CA LYS A 8 -15.21 9.29 -14.60
C LYS A 8 -14.75 10.53 -13.85
N ALA A 9 -15.69 11.36 -13.43
CA ALA A 9 -15.42 12.43 -12.49
C ALA A 9 -14.94 11.85 -11.15
N PHE A 10 -14.11 12.61 -10.42
CA PHE A 10 -13.66 12.18 -9.10
C PHE A 10 -14.85 12.00 -8.15
N SER A 11 -14.93 10.83 -7.56
CA SER A 11 -15.92 10.48 -6.53
C SER A 11 -15.31 9.42 -5.63
N LYS A 12 -15.33 9.63 -4.32
CA LYS A 12 -14.80 8.67 -3.35
C LYS A 12 -15.52 7.31 -3.45
N ASP A 13 -16.85 7.34 -3.41
CA ASP A 13 -17.65 6.12 -3.45
C ASP A 13 -17.58 5.45 -4.83
N GLY A 14 -17.56 6.24 -5.90
CA GLY A 14 -17.34 5.74 -7.26
C GLY A 14 -16.00 5.06 -7.41
N PHE A 15 -14.93 5.62 -6.84
CA PHE A 15 -13.59 5.02 -6.86
C PHE A 15 -13.54 3.69 -6.10
N LEU A 16 -14.13 3.62 -4.91
CA LEU A 16 -14.16 2.37 -4.12
C LEU A 16 -14.97 1.27 -4.82
N ASN A 17 -16.08 1.62 -5.45
CA ASN A 17 -16.88 0.67 -6.23
C ASN A 17 -16.11 0.17 -7.45
N ASP A 18 -15.40 1.05 -8.16
CA ASP A 18 -14.56 0.67 -9.30
C ASP A 18 -13.41 -0.23 -8.85
N LEU A 19 -12.74 0.11 -7.75
CA LEU A 19 -11.67 -0.72 -7.17
C LEU A 19 -12.19 -2.10 -6.77
N ALA A 20 -13.36 -2.17 -6.16
CA ALA A 20 -13.97 -3.44 -5.76
C ALA A 20 -14.37 -4.32 -6.96
N SER A 21 -14.80 -3.72 -8.06
CA SER A 21 -15.31 -4.43 -9.24
C SER A 21 -14.27 -4.69 -10.33
N CYS A 22 -13.12 -3.98 -10.34
CA CYS A 22 -12.11 -4.15 -11.37
C CYS A 22 -11.42 -5.52 -11.29
N LYS A 23 -10.85 -5.97 -12.42
CA LYS A 23 -10.03 -7.19 -12.46
C LYS A 23 -8.60 -6.97 -11.98
N ALA A 24 -8.06 -5.78 -12.18
CA ALA A 24 -6.71 -5.40 -11.81
C ALA A 24 -6.58 -3.88 -11.73
N VAL A 25 -5.54 -3.38 -11.10
CA VAL A 25 -5.23 -1.96 -10.91
C VAL A 25 -3.94 -1.61 -11.63
N MET A 26 -3.90 -0.45 -12.27
CA MET A 26 -2.69 0.15 -12.82
C MET A 26 -2.58 1.58 -12.26
N ALA A 27 -1.56 1.84 -11.45
CA ALA A 27 -1.35 3.16 -10.85
C ALA A 27 0.10 3.34 -10.36
N THR A 28 0.39 4.49 -9.74
CA THR A 28 1.67 4.71 -9.05
C THR A 28 1.82 3.74 -7.87
N ALA A 29 3.06 3.53 -7.41
CA ALA A 29 3.32 2.57 -6.32
C ALA A 29 3.07 3.19 -4.92
N GLY A 30 1.98 3.94 -4.75
CA GLY A 30 1.54 4.48 -3.47
C GLY A 30 1.06 3.37 -2.53
N PHE A 31 1.54 3.38 -1.28
CA PHE A 31 1.28 2.29 -0.32
C PHE A 31 -0.21 2.06 -0.05
N THR A 32 -0.97 3.13 0.13
CA THR A 32 -2.40 3.04 0.48
C THR A 32 -3.19 2.28 -0.58
N LEU A 33 -3.16 2.74 -1.83
CA LEU A 33 -3.90 2.10 -2.92
C LEU A 33 -3.43 0.67 -3.18
N MET A 34 -2.12 0.40 -3.07
CA MET A 34 -1.60 -0.95 -3.21
C MET A 34 -2.15 -1.90 -2.15
N THR A 35 -2.16 -1.49 -0.87
CA THR A 35 -2.67 -2.32 0.22
C THR A 35 -4.19 -2.52 0.16
N GLU A 36 -4.94 -1.51 -0.24
CA GLU A 36 -6.39 -1.63 -0.52
C GLU A 36 -6.65 -2.61 -1.66
N SER A 37 -5.86 -2.53 -2.75
CA SER A 37 -5.94 -3.47 -3.87
C SER A 37 -5.66 -4.91 -3.42
N PHE A 38 -4.64 -5.14 -2.61
CA PHE A 38 -4.32 -6.48 -2.08
C PHE A 38 -5.40 -7.02 -1.15
N TYR A 39 -5.98 -6.16 -0.33
CA TYR A 39 -7.12 -6.52 0.51
C TYR A 39 -8.29 -7.03 -0.33
N LEU A 40 -8.56 -6.38 -1.45
CA LEU A 40 -9.59 -6.76 -2.41
C LEU A 40 -9.14 -7.83 -3.42
N ARG A 41 -7.94 -8.40 -3.26
CA ARG A 41 -7.38 -9.44 -4.15
C ARG A 41 -7.21 -8.96 -5.60
N LYS A 42 -6.88 -7.68 -5.79
CA LYS A 42 -6.69 -7.11 -7.14
C LYS A 42 -5.20 -7.10 -7.51
N PRO A 43 -4.79 -7.82 -8.56
CA PRO A 43 -3.45 -7.70 -9.14
C PRO A 43 -3.11 -6.26 -9.48
N TYR A 44 -1.83 -5.89 -9.30
CA TYR A 44 -1.42 -4.51 -9.42
C TYR A 44 -0.26 -4.34 -10.40
N LEU A 45 -0.39 -3.39 -11.32
CA LEU A 45 0.72 -2.90 -12.12
C LEU A 45 1.18 -1.56 -11.54
N ALA A 46 2.38 -1.53 -10.99
CA ALA A 46 2.97 -0.35 -10.38
C ALA A 46 3.84 0.43 -11.36
N LEU A 47 3.66 1.75 -11.35
CA LEU A 47 4.46 2.75 -12.05
C LEU A 47 5.04 3.72 -11.01
N PRO A 48 6.17 3.42 -10.35
CA PRO A 48 6.75 4.29 -9.36
C PRO A 48 7.09 5.67 -9.94
N MET A 49 6.79 6.71 -9.19
CA MET A 49 7.19 8.07 -9.55
C MET A 49 8.70 8.25 -9.38
N ARG A 50 9.35 8.89 -10.39
CA ARG A 50 10.79 9.15 -10.32
C ARG A 50 11.14 10.00 -9.09
N GLY A 51 12.19 9.59 -8.39
CA GLY A 51 12.67 10.30 -7.20
C GLY A 51 11.88 10.04 -5.93
N GLN A 52 10.87 9.18 -5.95
CA GLN A 52 10.14 8.76 -4.76
C GLN A 52 10.62 7.37 -4.29
N PHE A 53 11.57 7.37 -3.38
CA PHE A 53 12.22 6.17 -2.86
C PHE A 53 11.21 5.16 -2.26
N GLU A 54 10.21 5.65 -1.54
CA GLU A 54 9.15 4.79 -1.00
C GLU A 54 8.45 4.01 -2.11
N GLN A 55 8.08 4.66 -3.21
CA GLN A 55 7.40 4.00 -4.32
C GLN A 55 8.28 3.00 -5.06
N GLU A 56 9.59 3.26 -5.16
CA GLU A 56 10.55 2.29 -5.73
C GLU A 56 10.59 1.01 -4.87
N ILE A 57 10.64 1.15 -3.54
CA ILE A 57 10.59 0.01 -2.61
C ILE A 57 9.26 -0.73 -2.72
N ASN A 58 8.14 -0.02 -2.72
CA ASN A 58 6.82 -0.62 -2.84
C ASN A 58 6.67 -1.42 -4.13
N GLY A 59 7.12 -0.86 -5.27
CA GLY A 59 7.11 -1.54 -6.55
C GLY A 59 8.01 -2.79 -6.57
N PHE A 60 9.19 -2.72 -5.96
CA PHE A 60 10.08 -3.87 -5.81
C PHE A 60 9.43 -4.99 -4.99
N LEU A 61 8.83 -4.65 -3.83
CA LEU A 61 8.17 -5.62 -2.96
C LEU A 61 6.94 -6.25 -3.64
N LEU A 62 6.13 -5.46 -4.37
CA LEU A 62 5.03 -5.96 -5.18
C LEU A 62 5.47 -7.09 -6.11
N ALA A 63 6.54 -6.85 -6.90
CA ALA A 63 7.04 -7.82 -7.86
C ALA A 63 7.61 -9.07 -7.15
N ARG A 64 8.35 -8.88 -6.04
CA ARG A 64 8.90 -9.96 -5.23
C ARG A 64 7.83 -10.85 -4.60
N LEU A 65 6.73 -10.26 -4.14
CA LEU A 65 5.58 -10.98 -3.60
C LEU A 65 4.72 -11.64 -4.68
N LYS A 66 5.00 -11.37 -5.95
CA LYS A 66 4.24 -11.87 -7.11
C LYS A 66 2.75 -11.49 -7.06
N TYR A 67 2.45 -10.29 -6.56
CA TYR A 67 1.08 -9.73 -6.54
C TYR A 67 0.81 -8.84 -7.75
N GLY A 68 1.81 -8.66 -8.60
CA GLY A 68 1.74 -7.87 -9.81
C GLY A 68 3.11 -7.61 -10.42
N VAL A 69 3.24 -6.54 -11.18
CA VAL A 69 4.48 -6.13 -11.84
C VAL A 69 4.85 -4.70 -11.49
N ASN A 70 6.15 -4.43 -11.50
CA ASN A 70 6.72 -3.10 -11.36
C ASN A 70 7.36 -2.71 -12.69
N ILE A 71 6.89 -1.64 -13.32
CA ILE A 71 7.40 -1.16 -14.60
C ILE A 71 7.76 0.32 -14.53
N ARG A 72 8.77 0.73 -15.30
CA ARG A 72 9.19 2.14 -15.38
C ARG A 72 8.50 2.92 -16.49
N ARG A 73 8.03 2.23 -17.53
CA ARG A 73 7.36 2.83 -18.70
C ARG A 73 6.19 1.97 -19.12
N PRO A 74 5.00 2.56 -19.34
CA PRO A 74 3.81 1.83 -19.77
C PRO A 74 3.87 1.53 -21.27
N THR A 75 4.62 0.49 -21.65
CA THR A 75 4.65 0.01 -23.04
C THR A 75 3.51 -1.00 -23.27
N SER A 76 3.05 -1.12 -24.52
CA SER A 76 2.02 -2.10 -24.88
C SER A 76 2.44 -3.54 -24.52
N GLU A 77 3.73 -3.84 -24.68
CA GLU A 77 4.30 -5.14 -24.29
C GLU A 77 4.22 -5.40 -22.79
N ALA A 78 4.66 -4.44 -21.97
CA ALA A 78 4.64 -4.56 -20.51
C ALA A 78 3.21 -4.67 -19.96
N ILE A 79 2.28 -3.89 -20.53
CA ILE A 79 0.86 -3.96 -20.17
C ILE A 79 0.27 -5.29 -20.64
N GLY A 80 0.55 -5.72 -21.85
CA GLY A 80 0.09 -7.01 -22.39
C GLY A 80 0.57 -8.18 -21.54
N HIS A 81 1.86 -8.19 -21.17
CA HIS A 81 2.42 -9.21 -20.26
C HIS A 81 1.72 -9.20 -18.88
N PHE A 82 1.45 -8.02 -18.30
CA PHE A 82 0.70 -7.94 -17.05
C PHE A 82 -0.71 -8.50 -17.19
N LEU A 83 -1.44 -8.11 -18.24
CA LEU A 83 -2.81 -8.58 -18.48
C LEU A 83 -2.89 -10.10 -18.65
N TYR A 84 -1.92 -10.67 -19.36
CA TYR A 84 -1.83 -12.13 -19.55
C TYR A 84 -1.63 -12.87 -18.22
N ARG A 85 -0.85 -12.27 -17.28
CA ARG A 85 -0.52 -12.89 -16.01
C ARG A 85 -1.47 -12.55 -14.86
N ILE A 86 -2.56 -11.82 -15.10
CA ILE A 86 -3.55 -11.53 -14.05
C ILE A 86 -4.00 -12.78 -13.27
N PRO A 87 -4.29 -13.93 -13.90
CA PRO A 87 -4.70 -15.12 -13.15
C PRO A 87 -3.64 -15.60 -12.15
N ASP A 88 -2.35 -15.58 -12.52
CA ASP A 88 -1.24 -15.99 -11.64
C ASP A 88 -1.14 -15.08 -10.42
N PHE A 89 -1.22 -13.76 -10.62
CA PHE A 89 -1.17 -12.78 -9.54
C PHE A 89 -2.38 -12.87 -8.62
N ALA A 90 -3.56 -13.12 -9.18
CA ALA A 90 -4.78 -13.31 -8.40
C ALA A 90 -4.68 -14.56 -7.52
N GLU A 91 -4.10 -15.65 -8.02
CA GLU A 91 -3.86 -16.87 -7.23
C GLU A 91 -2.92 -16.60 -6.07
N ASN A 92 -1.79 -15.91 -6.33
CA ASN A 92 -0.84 -15.54 -5.27
C ASN A 92 -1.48 -14.63 -4.20
N LEU A 93 -2.39 -13.73 -4.60
CA LEU A 93 -3.10 -12.84 -3.69
C LEU A 93 -4.08 -13.58 -2.77
N LYS A 94 -4.49 -14.81 -3.06
CA LYS A 94 -5.30 -15.61 -2.12
C LYS A 94 -4.58 -15.83 -0.79
N GLY A 95 -3.25 -15.92 -0.82
CA GLY A 95 -2.41 -16.05 0.37
C GLY A 95 -2.21 -14.75 1.17
N TYR A 96 -2.65 -13.61 0.66
CA TYR A 96 -2.50 -12.34 1.37
C TYR A 96 -3.34 -12.33 2.66
N LYS A 97 -2.69 -12.07 3.79
CA LYS A 97 -3.34 -11.96 5.10
C LYS A 97 -3.28 -10.50 5.56
N ALA A 98 -4.42 -9.85 5.63
CA ALA A 98 -4.52 -8.54 6.27
C ALA A 98 -4.32 -8.72 7.79
N GLN A 99 -3.22 -8.17 8.33
CA GLN A 99 -2.90 -8.33 9.76
C GLN A 99 -3.74 -7.43 10.68
N GLY A 100 -4.52 -6.51 10.11
CA GLY A 100 -5.24 -5.50 10.87
C GLY A 100 -4.30 -4.56 11.64
N ASN A 101 -4.87 -3.76 12.54
CA ASN A 101 -4.13 -2.75 13.30
C ASN A 101 -3.68 -3.22 14.69
N ALA A 102 -3.93 -4.49 15.06
CA ALA A 102 -3.69 -4.96 16.43
C ALA A 102 -2.21 -4.87 16.84
N ALA A 103 -1.29 -5.30 15.97
CA ALA A 103 0.15 -5.24 16.23
C ALA A 103 0.65 -3.79 16.37
N ILE A 104 0.19 -2.90 15.50
CA ILE A 104 0.55 -1.46 15.55
C ILE A 104 -0.01 -0.82 16.81
N LYS A 105 -1.27 -1.08 17.15
CA LYS A 105 -1.90 -0.56 18.38
C LYS A 105 -1.16 -1.03 19.62
N LYS A 106 -0.81 -2.31 19.68
CA LYS A 106 -0.02 -2.86 20.79
C LYS A 106 1.32 -2.14 20.92
N ARG A 107 2.07 -2.01 19.81
CA ARG A 107 3.38 -1.34 19.83
C ARG A 107 3.30 0.13 20.20
N LEU A 108 2.30 0.85 19.72
CA LEU A 108 2.05 2.24 20.12
C LEU A 108 1.73 2.35 21.62
N SER A 109 0.91 1.45 22.16
CA SER A 109 0.58 1.44 23.59
C SER A 109 1.82 1.20 24.44
N GLU A 110 2.70 0.26 24.06
CA GLU A 110 3.98 0.02 24.73
C GLU A 110 4.86 1.27 24.74
N LEU A 111 5.05 1.91 23.57
CA LEU A 111 5.83 3.12 23.44
C LEU A 111 5.28 4.31 24.26
N LEU A 112 3.96 4.45 24.35
CA LEU A 112 3.32 5.49 25.15
C LEU A 112 3.53 5.25 26.65
N VAL A 113 3.47 4.01 27.10
CA VAL A 113 3.75 3.63 28.49
C VAL A 113 5.22 3.91 28.82
N ASP A 114 6.16 3.49 27.99
CA ASP A 114 7.60 3.69 28.16
C ASP A 114 7.96 5.17 28.21
N ASN A 115 7.43 5.98 27.28
CA ASN A 115 7.66 7.42 27.26
C ASN A 115 6.98 8.13 28.45
N GLY A 116 5.83 7.68 28.89
CA GLY A 116 5.16 8.18 30.08
C GLY A 116 5.95 7.89 31.37
N ALA A 117 6.61 6.74 31.45
CA ALA A 117 7.50 6.39 32.54
C ALA A 117 8.77 7.28 32.54
N LEU A 118 9.39 7.46 31.37
CA LEU A 118 10.55 8.35 31.19
C LEU A 118 10.21 9.81 31.54
N ALA A 119 9.08 10.34 31.12
CA ALA A 119 8.64 11.68 31.43
C ALA A 119 8.42 11.87 32.94
N ARG A 120 7.85 10.91 33.65
CA ARG A 120 7.69 10.94 35.12
C ARG A 120 9.04 10.90 35.82
N ASP A 121 9.98 10.08 35.41
CA ASP A 121 11.32 10.00 35.98
C ASP A 121 12.08 11.32 35.79
N PHE A 122 11.98 11.93 34.62
CA PHE A 122 12.59 13.23 34.32
C PHE A 122 11.99 14.34 35.18
N HIS A 123 10.69 14.36 35.40
CA HIS A 123 10.01 15.33 36.24
C HIS A 123 10.42 15.17 37.72
N THR A 124 10.50 13.96 38.20
CA THR A 124 10.88 13.62 39.56
C THR A 124 12.35 14.01 39.85
N LYS A 125 13.27 13.76 38.91
CA LYS A 125 14.67 14.16 39.01
C LYS A 125 14.86 15.68 39.00
N ARG A 126 14.10 16.41 38.16
CA ARG A 126 14.14 17.86 38.07
C ARG A 126 13.63 18.53 39.36
N MET A 127 12.63 17.99 39.98
CA MET A 127 12.10 18.51 41.27
C MET A 127 13.08 18.33 42.44
N ARG A 128 14.03 17.38 42.38
CA ARG A 128 15.06 17.16 43.40
C ARG A 128 16.30 18.06 43.25
N LEU A 129 16.40 18.78 42.12
CA LEU A 129 17.55 19.66 41.81
C LEU A 129 17.24 21.15 42.00
N ILE A 130 16.04 21.51 42.48
CA ILE A 130 15.68 22.88 42.83
C ILE A 130 15.78 22.97 44.36
N PRO A 131 16.74 23.74 44.90
CA PRO A 131 16.89 23.96 46.35
C PRO A 131 15.73 24.74 46.93
#